data_75efd150c3abfee6212b1755836e6c99
#
_entry.id   75efd150c3abfee6212b1755836e6c99
#
_cell.length_a   1.000
_cell.length_b   1.000
_cell.length_c   1.000
_cell.angle_alpha   90.00
_cell.angle_beta   90.00
_cell.angle_gamma   90.00
#
_symmetry.space_group_name_H-M   'P 1'
#
loop_
_entity.id
_entity.type
_entity.pdbx_description
1 polymer ?
#
loop_
_entity_poly.entity_id
_entity_poly.type
_entity_poly.pdbx_seq_one_letter_code
_entity_poly.pdbx_strand_id
1 'polypeptide(L)'
;MNLRDLETQFGRKFARLATNAVVRSPVLWRAFRGPIRRQFDRLAPRWDELRADEAFAPLEEALAALPEPPRRALDLGTGTGLAAFALARRFPKAEVVGADVAEQMVELARRNTPPELADRMRFEQADAAELPYEDGSFELVTLANMIPFFDELARVTAPGGSVVFSFSSGSDTPIWVPSERLRAELAPRGFADFADFQAGAGTAFLARKAAGS
;
A
#
# COMPACT_ATOMS: atom_id res chain seq x y z
N MET A 1 -22.35 21.98 -10.25
CA MET A 1 -21.50 21.19 -9.36
C MET A 1 -22.42 20.40 -8.44
N ASN A 2 -22.42 19.07 -8.57
CA ASN A 2 -23.36 18.19 -7.85
C ASN A 2 -22.83 17.97 -6.40
N LEU A 3 -23.72 17.71 -5.43
CA LEU A 3 -23.35 17.42 -4.03
C LEU A 3 -22.33 16.26 -3.93
N ARG A 4 -22.44 15.25 -4.79
CA ARG A 4 -21.48 14.13 -4.90
C ARG A 4 -20.08 14.60 -5.32
N ASP A 5 -19.99 15.58 -6.21
CA ASP A 5 -18.70 16.14 -6.66
C ASP A 5 -18.02 16.92 -5.53
N LEU A 6 -18.82 17.64 -4.72
CA LEU A 6 -18.35 18.37 -3.55
C LEU A 6 -17.83 17.43 -2.45
N GLU A 7 -18.56 16.36 -2.14
CA GLU A 7 -18.14 15.35 -1.17
C GLU A 7 -16.86 14.64 -1.61
N THR A 8 -16.76 14.31 -2.90
CA THR A 8 -15.56 13.70 -3.47
C THR A 8 -14.37 14.65 -3.42
N GLN A 9 -14.54 15.92 -3.78
CA GLN A 9 -13.48 16.92 -3.73
C GLN A 9 -13.04 17.22 -2.29
N PHE A 10 -13.99 17.29 -1.35
CA PHE A 10 -13.64 17.48 0.06
C PHE A 10 -12.88 16.27 0.62
N GLY A 11 -13.31 15.05 0.30
CA GLY A 11 -12.62 13.81 0.66
C GLY A 11 -11.19 13.77 0.12
N ARG A 12 -10.99 14.16 -1.15
CA ARG A 12 -9.64 14.22 -1.77
C ARG A 12 -8.74 15.27 -1.11
N LYS A 13 -9.27 16.47 -0.78
CA LYS A 13 -8.51 17.51 -0.07
C LYS A 13 -8.15 17.07 1.34
N PHE A 14 -9.06 16.43 2.05
CA PHE A 14 -8.82 15.88 3.38
C PHE A 14 -7.74 14.77 3.33
N ALA A 15 -7.82 13.84 2.39
CA ALA A 15 -6.83 12.79 2.21
C ALA A 15 -5.43 13.38 1.92
N ARG A 16 -5.35 14.40 1.06
CA ARG A 16 -4.09 15.11 0.77
C ARG A 16 -3.52 15.80 2.02
N LEU A 17 -4.36 16.48 2.79
CA LEU A 17 -3.96 17.15 4.03
C LEU A 17 -3.45 16.11 5.04
N ALA A 18 -4.21 15.02 5.25
CA ALA A 18 -3.83 13.96 6.17
C ALA A 18 -2.50 13.30 5.76
N THR A 19 -2.32 12.99 4.47
CA THR A 19 -1.08 12.43 3.95
C THR A 19 0.11 13.35 4.23
N ASN A 20 0.01 14.64 3.88
CA ASN A 20 1.08 15.59 4.10
C ASN A 20 1.41 15.78 5.59
N ALA A 21 0.39 15.77 6.45
CA ALA A 21 0.56 15.88 7.89
C ALA A 21 1.25 14.64 8.47
N VAL A 22 0.77 13.44 8.13
CA VAL A 22 1.31 12.17 8.64
C VAL A 22 2.72 11.90 8.13
N VAL A 23 3.01 12.17 6.84
CA VAL A 23 4.35 12.03 6.26
C VAL A 23 5.37 12.96 6.93
N ARG A 24 4.93 14.14 7.39
CA ARG A 24 5.80 15.08 8.13
C ARG A 24 5.95 14.72 9.60
N SER A 25 4.89 14.23 10.22
CA SER A 25 4.82 13.92 11.64
C SER A 25 3.89 12.72 11.87
N PRO A 26 4.42 11.49 11.89
CA PRO A 26 3.63 10.26 12.02
C PRO A 26 2.74 10.22 13.27
N VAL A 27 3.11 10.93 14.35
CA VAL A 27 2.29 11.01 15.57
C VAL A 27 0.89 11.58 15.32
N LEU A 28 0.73 12.41 14.28
CA LEU A 28 -0.58 12.97 13.89
C LEU A 28 -1.55 11.91 13.38
N TRP A 29 -1.06 10.74 12.99
CA TRP A 29 -1.91 9.61 12.61
C TRP A 29 -2.96 9.26 13.66
N ARG A 30 -2.63 9.38 14.94
CA ARG A 30 -3.57 9.13 16.05
C ARG A 30 -4.86 9.95 15.92
N ALA A 31 -4.78 11.17 15.37
CA ALA A 31 -5.94 12.03 15.14
C ALA A 31 -6.71 11.65 13.86
N PHE A 32 -6.01 11.20 12.81
CA PHE A 32 -6.61 10.90 11.52
C PHE A 32 -7.13 9.46 11.41
N ARG A 33 -6.54 8.50 12.13
CA ARG A 33 -6.87 7.08 12.06
C ARG A 33 -8.36 6.78 12.18
N GLY A 34 -9.01 7.30 13.20
CA GLY A 34 -10.42 7.05 13.46
C GLY A 34 -11.35 7.54 12.35
N PRO A 35 -11.26 8.81 11.92
CA PRO A 35 -11.99 9.32 10.77
C PRO A 35 -11.73 8.56 9.47
N ILE A 36 -10.48 8.26 9.15
CA ILE A 36 -10.08 7.52 7.95
C ILE A 36 -10.67 6.11 7.97
N ARG A 37 -10.50 5.35 9.06
CA ARG A 37 -11.09 4.02 9.22
C ARG A 37 -12.60 4.05 8.96
N ARG A 38 -13.34 4.93 9.64
CA ARG A 38 -14.80 5.04 9.46
C ARG A 38 -15.21 5.40 8.04
N GLN A 39 -14.40 6.20 7.34
CA GLN A 39 -14.66 6.53 5.94
C GLN A 39 -14.50 5.29 5.06
N PHE A 40 -13.43 4.51 5.23
CA PHE A 40 -13.21 3.30 4.44
C PHE A 40 -14.21 2.19 4.78
N ASP A 41 -14.58 2.01 6.06
CA ASP A 41 -15.64 1.08 6.45
C ASP A 41 -16.97 1.39 5.73
N ARG A 42 -17.32 2.68 5.55
CA ARG A 42 -18.54 3.09 4.81
C ARG A 42 -18.43 2.90 3.30
N LEU A 43 -17.23 3.07 2.74
CA LEU A 43 -16.99 2.97 1.30
C LEU A 43 -16.79 1.51 0.85
N ALA A 44 -16.44 0.61 1.76
CA ALA A 44 -16.10 -0.76 1.46
C ALA A 44 -17.10 -1.48 0.54
N PRO A 45 -18.44 -1.43 0.75
CA PRO A 45 -19.40 -2.13 -0.11
C PRO A 45 -19.41 -1.69 -1.58
N ARG A 46 -18.85 -0.50 -1.87
CA ARG A 46 -18.82 0.09 -3.23
C ARG A 46 -17.41 0.38 -3.71
N TRP A 47 -16.41 -0.09 -2.97
CA TRP A 47 -15.01 0.30 -3.22
C TRP A 47 -14.53 -0.12 -4.60
N ASP A 48 -14.86 -1.35 -5.02
CA ASP A 48 -14.42 -1.89 -6.30
C ASP A 48 -15.09 -1.20 -7.50
N GLU A 49 -16.32 -0.68 -7.33
CA GLU A 49 -17.01 0.13 -8.36
C GLU A 49 -16.34 1.50 -8.59
N LEU A 50 -15.57 1.98 -7.61
CA LEU A 50 -14.90 3.28 -7.65
C LEU A 50 -13.48 3.22 -8.26
N ARG A 51 -12.98 2.02 -8.58
CA ARG A 51 -11.62 1.82 -9.11
C ARG A 51 -11.64 1.65 -10.61
N ALA A 52 -10.64 2.24 -11.27
CA ALA A 52 -10.39 2.00 -12.69
C ALA A 52 -9.67 0.65 -12.89
N ASP A 53 -9.94 -0.03 -13.99
CA ASP A 53 -9.33 -1.33 -14.35
C ASP A 53 -7.79 -1.25 -14.45
N GLU A 54 -7.24 -0.10 -14.81
CA GLU A 54 -5.80 0.14 -14.96
C GLU A 54 -5.09 0.58 -13.67
N ALA A 55 -5.78 0.56 -12.52
CA ALA A 55 -5.25 1.09 -11.25
C ALA A 55 -3.94 0.41 -10.79
N PHE A 56 -3.65 -0.79 -11.26
CA PHE A 56 -2.48 -1.58 -10.87
C PHE A 56 -1.34 -1.61 -11.89
N ALA A 57 -1.50 -1.05 -13.09
CA ALA A 57 -0.46 -1.08 -14.11
C ALA A 57 0.91 -0.56 -13.60
N PRO A 58 1.01 0.55 -12.85
CA PRO A 58 2.31 0.97 -12.29
C PRO A 58 2.88 -0.02 -11.27
N LEU A 59 2.03 -0.66 -10.47
CA LEU A 59 2.47 -1.71 -9.53
C LEU A 59 3.07 -2.89 -10.30
N GLU A 60 2.42 -3.36 -11.34
CA GLU A 60 2.89 -4.48 -12.16
C GLU A 60 4.25 -4.20 -12.82
N GLU A 61 4.49 -2.99 -13.31
CA GLU A 61 5.78 -2.57 -13.84
C GLU A 61 6.87 -2.63 -12.76
N ALA A 62 6.60 -2.11 -11.56
CA ALA A 62 7.55 -2.16 -10.46
C ALA A 62 7.82 -3.60 -9.99
N LEU A 63 6.79 -4.45 -9.95
CA LEU A 63 6.93 -5.87 -9.59
C LEU A 63 7.75 -6.66 -10.64
N ALA A 64 7.71 -6.25 -11.91
CA ALA A 64 8.51 -6.85 -12.97
C ALA A 64 10.02 -6.59 -12.79
N ALA A 65 10.39 -5.51 -12.10
CA ALA A 65 11.77 -5.10 -11.84
C ALA A 65 12.36 -5.72 -10.55
N LEU A 66 11.59 -6.52 -9.81
CA LEU A 66 12.12 -7.20 -8.64
C LEU A 66 13.23 -8.20 -9.04
N PRO A 67 14.37 -8.21 -8.33
CA PRO A 67 15.49 -9.08 -8.67
C PRO A 67 15.17 -10.57 -8.45
N GLU A 68 14.33 -10.85 -7.44
CA GLU A 68 13.92 -12.21 -7.10
C GLU A 68 12.45 -12.21 -6.65
N PRO A 69 11.70 -13.30 -6.91
CA PRO A 69 10.34 -13.44 -6.42
C PRO A 69 10.34 -13.57 -4.88
N PRO A 70 9.45 -12.86 -4.17
CA PRO A 70 9.36 -12.95 -2.72
C PRO A 70 8.76 -14.30 -2.30
N ARG A 71 9.14 -14.79 -1.11
CA ARG A 71 8.48 -15.90 -0.44
C ARG A 71 7.34 -15.42 0.47
N ARG A 72 7.49 -14.21 1.05
CA ARG A 72 6.46 -13.56 1.87
C ARG A 72 6.29 -12.13 1.42
N ALA A 73 5.06 -11.77 1.10
CA ALA A 73 4.68 -10.42 0.69
C ALA A 73 3.60 -9.84 1.60
N LEU A 74 3.70 -8.55 1.88
CA LEU A 74 2.70 -7.78 2.61
C LEU A 74 2.10 -6.72 1.69
N ASP A 75 0.78 -6.67 1.59
CA ASP A 75 0.04 -5.60 0.93
C ASP A 75 -0.62 -4.71 1.99
N LEU A 76 -0.08 -3.52 2.20
CA LEU A 76 -0.56 -2.55 3.19
C LEU A 76 -1.62 -1.62 2.60
N GLY A 77 -2.73 -1.44 3.34
CA GLY A 77 -3.90 -0.76 2.84
C GLY A 77 -4.58 -1.58 1.75
N THR A 78 -4.65 -2.90 1.98
CA THR A 78 -5.09 -3.89 0.99
C THR A 78 -6.51 -3.66 0.46
N GLY A 79 -7.34 -2.89 1.20
CA GLY A 79 -8.73 -2.66 0.85
C GLY A 79 -9.48 -3.98 0.67
N THR A 80 -10.13 -4.16 -0.47
CA THR A 80 -10.89 -5.38 -0.83
C THR A 80 -10.03 -6.53 -1.33
N GLY A 81 -8.68 -6.41 -1.26
CA GLY A 81 -7.73 -7.47 -1.54
C GLY A 81 -7.19 -7.52 -2.98
N LEU A 82 -7.60 -6.63 -3.88
CA LEU A 82 -7.29 -6.73 -5.31
C LEU A 82 -5.78 -6.73 -5.60
N ALA A 83 -5.00 -5.86 -4.95
CA ALA A 83 -3.54 -5.83 -5.11
C ALA A 83 -2.91 -7.11 -4.53
N ALA A 84 -3.35 -7.56 -3.37
CA ALA A 84 -2.90 -8.81 -2.77
C ALA A 84 -3.20 -10.03 -3.66
N PHE A 85 -4.36 -10.08 -4.33
CA PHE A 85 -4.66 -11.15 -5.32
C PHE A 85 -3.73 -11.10 -6.52
N ALA A 86 -3.39 -9.89 -7.02
CA ALA A 86 -2.42 -9.73 -8.10
C ALA A 86 -1.04 -10.25 -7.69
N LEU A 87 -0.56 -9.91 -6.49
CA LEU A 87 0.69 -10.43 -5.93
C LEU A 87 0.68 -11.95 -5.85
N ALA A 88 -0.39 -12.54 -5.32
CA ALA A 88 -0.51 -13.98 -5.17
C ALA A 88 -0.54 -14.73 -6.52
N ARG A 89 -1.14 -14.15 -7.55
CA ARG A 89 -1.11 -14.73 -8.92
C ARG A 89 0.27 -14.61 -9.55
N ARG A 90 0.92 -13.45 -9.39
CA ARG A 90 2.25 -13.20 -9.95
C ARG A 90 3.33 -14.06 -9.31
N PHE A 91 3.23 -14.29 -8.01
CA PHE A 91 4.22 -15.05 -7.22
C PHE A 91 3.57 -16.32 -6.63
N PRO A 92 3.44 -17.41 -7.42
CA PRO A 92 2.67 -18.58 -7.01
C PRO A 92 3.25 -19.35 -5.83
N LYS A 93 4.49 -19.06 -5.41
CA LYS A 93 5.13 -19.64 -4.24
C LYS A 93 5.12 -18.72 -3.01
N ALA A 94 4.62 -17.49 -3.15
CA ALA A 94 4.60 -16.53 -2.07
C ALA A 94 3.41 -16.75 -1.14
N GLU A 95 3.65 -16.61 0.16
CA GLU A 95 2.62 -16.30 1.14
C GLU A 95 2.31 -14.81 1.10
N VAL A 96 1.06 -14.44 0.95
CA VAL A 96 0.63 -13.05 0.86
C VAL A 96 -0.25 -12.69 2.05
N VAL A 97 0.13 -11.63 2.76
CA VAL A 97 -0.66 -11.03 3.82
C VAL A 97 -1.20 -9.70 3.31
N GLY A 98 -2.52 -9.51 3.37
CA GLY A 98 -3.16 -8.22 3.15
C GLY A 98 -3.55 -7.60 4.49
N ALA A 99 -3.15 -6.37 4.74
CA ALA A 99 -3.47 -5.68 5.98
C ALA A 99 -4.17 -4.34 5.72
N ASP A 100 -5.23 -4.06 6.48
CA ASP A 100 -5.96 -2.79 6.42
C ASP A 100 -6.43 -2.36 7.81
N VAL A 101 -6.52 -1.05 8.05
CA VAL A 101 -7.05 -0.50 9.29
C VAL A 101 -8.57 -0.62 9.39
N ALA A 102 -9.27 -0.72 8.25
CA ALA A 102 -10.71 -0.81 8.14
C ALA A 102 -11.16 -2.27 8.15
N GLU A 103 -11.91 -2.65 9.18
CA GLU A 103 -12.37 -4.03 9.38
C GLU A 103 -13.27 -4.52 8.23
N GLN A 104 -14.16 -3.64 7.72
CA GLN A 104 -15.06 -3.98 6.62
C GLN A 104 -14.31 -4.27 5.31
N MET A 105 -13.16 -3.61 5.08
CA MET A 105 -12.28 -3.91 3.95
C MET A 105 -11.68 -5.31 4.09
N VAL A 106 -11.16 -5.64 5.26
CA VAL A 106 -10.57 -6.96 5.56
C VAL A 106 -11.60 -8.08 5.39
N GLU A 107 -12.81 -7.88 5.88
CA GLU A 107 -13.90 -8.86 5.71
C GLU A 107 -14.28 -9.07 4.25
N LEU A 108 -14.31 -8.00 3.45
CA LEU A 108 -14.54 -8.09 2.01
C LEU A 108 -13.39 -8.81 1.32
N ALA A 109 -12.15 -8.48 1.63
CA ALA A 109 -10.98 -9.17 1.09
C ALA A 109 -11.02 -10.68 1.35
N ARG A 110 -11.36 -11.09 2.58
CA ARG A 110 -11.54 -12.51 2.94
C ARG A 110 -12.64 -13.17 2.10
N ARG A 111 -13.80 -12.53 1.97
CA ARG A 111 -14.93 -13.06 1.16
C ARG A 111 -14.62 -13.13 -0.33
N ASN A 112 -13.85 -12.18 -0.84
CA ASN A 112 -13.47 -12.09 -2.25
C ASN A 112 -12.27 -12.98 -2.61
N THR A 113 -11.64 -13.64 -1.62
CA THR A 113 -10.46 -14.48 -1.86
C THR A 113 -10.82 -15.64 -2.79
N PRO A 114 -10.18 -15.74 -3.98
CA PRO A 114 -10.36 -16.86 -4.87
C PRO A 114 -9.97 -18.17 -4.19
N PRO A 115 -10.77 -19.26 -4.35
CA PRO A 115 -10.47 -20.53 -3.68
C PRO A 115 -9.06 -21.06 -3.94
N GLU A 116 -8.54 -20.88 -5.17
CA GLU A 116 -7.20 -21.30 -5.57
C GLU A 116 -6.06 -20.54 -4.90
N LEU A 117 -6.35 -19.43 -4.23
CA LEU A 117 -5.38 -18.60 -3.51
C LEU A 117 -5.49 -18.74 -1.99
N ALA A 118 -6.56 -19.32 -1.47
CA ALA A 118 -6.93 -19.30 -0.06
C ALA A 118 -5.86 -19.91 0.87
N ASP A 119 -5.18 -20.96 0.44
CA ASP A 119 -4.19 -21.66 1.27
C ASP A 119 -2.93 -20.84 1.58
N ARG A 120 -2.67 -19.79 0.79
CA ARG A 120 -1.45 -18.98 0.91
C ARG A 120 -1.71 -17.48 1.06
N MET A 121 -2.97 -17.11 1.33
CA MET A 121 -3.36 -15.73 1.59
C MET A 121 -4.00 -15.58 2.96
N ARG A 122 -3.69 -14.46 3.62
CA ARG A 122 -4.32 -14.06 4.87
C ARG A 122 -4.65 -12.57 4.80
N PHE A 123 -5.78 -12.20 5.42
CA PHE A 123 -6.19 -10.80 5.55
C PHE A 123 -6.40 -10.47 7.02
N GLU A 124 -5.77 -9.39 7.48
CA GLU A 124 -5.73 -9.03 8.90
C GLU A 124 -6.04 -7.55 9.08
N GLN A 125 -6.79 -7.23 10.14
CA GLN A 125 -6.95 -5.84 10.53
C GLN A 125 -5.67 -5.41 11.26
N ALA A 126 -4.95 -4.41 10.70
CA ALA A 126 -3.74 -3.88 11.31
C ALA A 126 -3.61 -2.38 11.07
N ASP A 127 -3.00 -1.70 12.05
CA ASP A 127 -2.58 -0.31 11.92
C ASP A 127 -1.16 -0.27 11.34
N ALA A 128 -1.00 0.34 10.17
CA ALA A 128 0.30 0.44 9.52
C ALA A 128 1.33 1.31 10.27
N ALA A 129 0.88 2.09 11.26
CA ALA A 129 1.77 2.83 12.16
C ALA A 129 2.35 1.95 13.28
N GLU A 130 1.80 0.74 13.51
CA GLU A 130 2.23 -0.21 14.54
C GLU A 130 1.81 -1.63 14.08
N LEU A 131 2.63 -2.22 13.21
CA LEU A 131 2.33 -3.50 12.60
C LEU A 131 2.60 -4.67 13.54
N PRO A 132 1.71 -5.68 13.62
CA PRO A 132 1.86 -6.84 14.50
C PRO A 132 2.79 -7.91 13.92
N TYR A 133 3.84 -7.51 13.21
CA TYR A 133 4.79 -8.41 12.57
C TYR A 133 6.20 -8.21 13.14
N GLU A 134 6.99 -9.27 13.10
CA GLU A 134 8.40 -9.24 13.51
C GLU A 134 9.25 -8.45 12.50
N ASP A 135 10.41 -8.00 12.94
CA ASP A 135 11.38 -7.31 12.11
C ASP A 135 11.83 -8.23 10.95
N GLY A 136 11.91 -7.66 9.74
CA GLY A 136 12.36 -8.39 8.57
C GLY A 136 11.44 -9.54 8.12
N SER A 137 10.14 -9.47 8.44
CA SER A 137 9.17 -10.55 8.14
C SER A 137 8.85 -10.72 6.67
N PHE A 138 9.09 -9.69 5.83
CA PHE A 138 8.63 -9.68 4.44
C PHE A 138 9.74 -9.32 3.45
N GLU A 139 9.89 -10.11 2.40
CA GLU A 139 10.79 -9.78 1.28
C GLU A 139 10.19 -8.74 0.33
N LEU A 140 8.85 -8.58 0.35
CA LEU A 140 8.16 -7.54 -0.42
C LEU A 140 7.07 -6.89 0.44
N VAL A 141 7.05 -5.56 0.46
CA VAL A 141 5.94 -4.78 1.01
C VAL A 141 5.39 -3.87 -0.09
N THR A 142 4.08 -3.91 -0.35
CA THR A 142 3.41 -3.05 -1.34
C THR A 142 2.45 -2.09 -0.67
N LEU A 143 2.35 -0.89 -1.23
CA LEU A 143 1.40 0.15 -0.85
C LEU A 143 0.74 0.69 -2.12
N ALA A 144 -0.50 0.27 -2.38
CA ALA A 144 -1.28 0.78 -3.50
C ALA A 144 -2.25 1.88 -3.02
N ASN A 145 -1.94 3.13 -3.34
CA ASN A 145 -2.71 4.29 -2.89
C ASN A 145 -2.87 4.37 -1.35
N MET A 146 -1.77 4.26 -0.62
CA MET A 146 -1.77 4.28 0.84
C MET A 146 -0.76 5.27 1.42
N ILE A 147 -1.05 5.82 2.60
CA ILE A 147 -0.15 6.70 3.38
C ILE A 147 1.01 5.87 3.94
N PRO A 148 2.29 6.21 3.69
CA PRO A 148 3.44 5.44 4.18
C PRO A 148 3.75 5.74 5.66
N PHE A 149 4.19 4.70 6.38
CA PHE A 149 4.78 4.75 7.72
C PHE A 149 6.20 4.19 7.64
N PHE A 150 7.16 5.06 7.37
CA PHE A 150 8.51 4.69 6.94
C PHE A 150 9.29 3.85 7.96
N ASP A 151 9.11 4.10 9.27
CA ASP A 151 9.79 3.32 10.31
C ASP A 151 9.29 1.87 10.34
N GLU A 152 7.98 1.67 10.26
CA GLU A 152 7.37 0.34 10.20
C GLU A 152 7.69 -0.40 8.88
N LEU A 153 7.66 0.33 7.74
CA LEU A 153 8.09 -0.23 6.46
C LEU A 153 9.54 -0.72 6.54
N ALA A 154 10.42 0.08 7.11
CA ALA A 154 11.81 -0.31 7.28
C ALA A 154 11.97 -1.48 8.24
N ARG A 155 11.20 -1.52 9.32
CA ARG A 155 11.26 -2.58 10.32
C ARG A 155 10.83 -3.92 9.77
N VAL A 156 9.67 -3.99 9.11
CA VAL A 156 9.09 -5.26 8.64
C VAL A 156 9.69 -5.78 7.35
N THR A 157 10.38 -4.92 6.56
CA THR A 157 11.05 -5.36 5.33
C THR A 157 12.35 -6.08 5.66
N ALA A 158 12.52 -7.27 5.12
CA ALA A 158 13.73 -8.09 5.28
C ALA A 158 14.96 -7.38 4.68
N PRO A 159 16.18 -7.68 5.19
CA PRO A 159 17.41 -7.31 4.48
C PRO A 159 17.39 -7.88 3.04
N GLY A 160 17.72 -7.04 2.05
CA GLY A 160 17.61 -7.37 0.63
C GLY A 160 16.20 -7.36 0.06
N GLY A 161 15.16 -7.20 0.91
CA GLY A 161 13.76 -7.06 0.50
C GLY A 161 13.45 -5.71 -0.14
N SER A 162 12.22 -5.57 -0.66
CA SER A 162 11.80 -4.40 -1.41
C SER A 162 10.50 -3.81 -0.88
N VAL A 163 10.36 -2.49 -0.99
CA VAL A 163 9.09 -1.77 -0.81
C VAL A 163 8.67 -1.16 -2.13
N VAL A 164 7.40 -1.32 -2.52
CA VAL A 164 6.82 -0.74 -3.72
C VAL A 164 5.65 0.16 -3.35
N PHE A 165 5.74 1.43 -3.72
CA PHE A 165 4.63 2.39 -3.66
C PHE A 165 4.01 2.49 -5.04
N SER A 166 2.69 2.47 -5.13
CA SER A 166 1.96 2.65 -6.38
C SER A 166 0.85 3.68 -6.21
N PHE A 167 0.77 4.62 -7.15
CA PHE A 167 -0.21 5.69 -7.19
C PHE A 167 -0.95 5.65 -8.52
N SER A 168 -2.21 5.23 -8.51
CA SER A 168 -3.02 4.94 -9.71
C SER A 168 -3.20 6.12 -10.67
N SER A 169 -3.11 7.35 -10.17
CA SER A 169 -3.21 8.59 -10.97
C SER A 169 -1.99 9.48 -10.78
N GLY A 170 -0.84 8.92 -10.44
CA GLY A 170 0.39 9.66 -10.20
C GLY A 170 0.19 10.81 -9.21
N SER A 171 0.64 12.02 -9.56
CA SER A 171 0.53 13.22 -8.71
C SER A 171 -0.92 13.66 -8.43
N ASP A 172 -1.87 13.21 -9.22
CA ASP A 172 -3.29 13.50 -9.00
C ASP A 172 -3.92 12.60 -7.93
N THR A 173 -3.24 11.53 -7.53
CA THR A 173 -3.68 10.71 -6.39
C THR A 173 -3.67 11.54 -5.11
N PRO A 174 -4.76 11.59 -4.32
CA PRO A 174 -4.83 12.41 -3.11
C PRO A 174 -3.75 12.11 -2.08
N ILE A 175 -3.29 10.86 -2.02
CA ILE A 175 -2.27 10.37 -1.11
C ILE A 175 -0.88 10.25 -1.76
N TRP A 176 -0.68 10.86 -2.93
CA TRP A 176 0.60 10.83 -3.61
C TRP A 176 1.72 11.47 -2.79
N VAL A 177 2.86 10.79 -2.75
CA VAL A 177 4.11 11.27 -2.15
C VAL A 177 5.17 11.31 -3.25
N PRO A 178 5.84 12.45 -3.50
CA PRO A 178 6.89 12.56 -4.52
C PRO A 178 8.03 11.57 -4.31
N SER A 179 8.60 11.04 -5.39
CA SER A 179 9.71 10.08 -5.34
C SER A 179 10.93 10.61 -4.57
N GLU A 180 11.23 11.91 -4.70
CA GLU A 180 12.32 12.55 -3.96
C GLU A 180 12.06 12.49 -2.45
N ARG A 181 10.80 12.65 -2.02
CA ARG A 181 10.44 12.53 -0.61
C ARG A 181 10.52 11.08 -0.15
N LEU A 182 10.02 10.12 -0.95
CA LEU A 182 10.13 8.68 -0.63
C LEU A 182 11.60 8.29 -0.47
N ARG A 183 12.46 8.73 -1.38
CA ARG A 183 13.91 8.48 -1.33
C ARG A 183 14.55 9.10 -0.10
N ALA A 184 14.22 10.35 0.21
CA ALA A 184 14.77 11.06 1.37
C ALA A 184 14.38 10.39 2.71
N GLU A 185 13.20 9.78 2.78
CA GLU A 185 12.74 9.07 3.98
C GLU A 185 13.32 7.65 4.10
N LEU A 186 13.46 6.95 2.96
CA LEU A 186 13.87 5.54 2.97
C LEU A 186 15.40 5.36 3.04
N ALA A 187 16.17 6.25 2.42
CA ALA A 187 17.63 6.13 2.41
C ALA A 187 18.26 6.08 3.81
N PRO A 188 17.89 6.95 4.78
CA PRO A 188 18.42 6.88 6.14
C PRO A 188 18.01 5.60 6.90
N ARG A 189 16.97 4.89 6.39
CA ARG A 189 16.43 3.65 6.98
C ARG A 189 17.00 2.39 6.33
N GLY A 190 18.09 2.53 5.60
CA GLY A 190 18.84 1.41 5.01
C GLY A 190 18.32 0.95 3.64
N PHE A 191 17.48 1.77 2.97
CA PHE A 191 17.11 1.49 1.59
C PHE A 191 18.08 2.15 0.61
N ALA A 192 18.41 1.41 -0.45
CA ALA A 192 19.20 1.83 -1.59
C ALA A 192 18.51 1.32 -2.88
N ASP A 193 19.12 1.47 -4.03
CA ASP A 193 18.64 0.95 -5.32
C ASP A 193 17.18 1.34 -5.58
N PHE A 194 16.98 2.62 -5.83
CA PHE A 194 15.68 3.22 -6.09
C PHE A 194 15.36 3.23 -7.58
N ALA A 195 14.10 2.93 -7.93
CA ALA A 195 13.61 3.00 -9.30
C ALA A 195 12.22 3.63 -9.36
N ASP A 196 12.01 4.46 -10.39
CA ASP A 196 10.74 5.10 -10.70
C ASP A 196 10.11 4.44 -11.92
N PHE A 197 8.80 4.23 -11.90
CA PHE A 197 8.02 3.63 -12.98
C PHE A 197 6.81 4.51 -13.29
N GLN A 198 6.38 4.48 -14.56
CA GLN A 198 5.17 5.14 -15.01
C GLN A 198 4.41 4.21 -15.95
N ALA A 199 3.12 4.02 -15.70
CA ALA A 199 2.21 3.28 -16.57
C ALA A 199 0.88 4.04 -16.67
N GLY A 200 0.52 4.46 -17.87
CA GLY A 200 -0.62 5.37 -18.06
C GLY A 200 -0.49 6.66 -17.27
N ALA A 201 -1.53 7.01 -16.52
CA ALA A 201 -1.55 8.16 -15.62
C ALA A 201 -0.92 7.87 -14.25
N GLY A 202 -0.62 6.62 -13.95
CA GLY A 202 -0.12 6.18 -12.65
C GLY A 202 1.39 6.13 -12.59
N THR A 203 1.92 6.14 -11.35
CA THR A 203 3.35 6.02 -11.06
C THR A 203 3.60 4.96 -9.99
N ALA A 204 4.78 4.34 -10.02
CA ALA A 204 5.26 3.53 -8.91
C ALA A 204 6.71 3.87 -8.58
N PHE A 205 7.07 3.58 -7.34
CA PHE A 205 8.41 3.77 -6.81
C PHE A 205 8.84 2.50 -6.06
N LEU A 206 9.98 1.95 -6.44
CA LEU A 206 10.59 0.80 -5.81
C LEU A 206 11.80 1.24 -5.00
N ALA A 207 11.93 0.73 -3.80
CA ALA A 207 13.11 0.87 -2.96
C ALA A 207 13.54 -0.50 -2.44
N ARG A 208 14.81 -0.85 -2.59
CA ARG A 208 15.37 -2.08 -2.07
C ARG A 208 16.16 -1.80 -0.79
N LYS A 209 15.91 -2.58 0.25
CA LYS A 209 16.67 -2.53 1.49
C LYS A 209 18.02 -3.19 1.29
N ALA A 210 19.09 -2.58 1.82
CA ALA A 210 20.41 -3.18 1.77
C ALA A 210 20.40 -4.58 2.37
N ALA A 211 21.13 -5.52 1.75
CA ALA A 211 21.36 -6.82 2.35
C ALA A 211 22.16 -6.60 3.64
N GLY A 212 21.74 -7.22 4.74
CA GLY A 212 22.53 -7.20 5.98
C GLY A 212 23.92 -7.77 5.73
N SER A 213 24.92 -7.09 6.24
CA SER A 213 26.31 -7.58 6.25
C SER A 213 26.48 -8.68 7.29
#